data_af3e65d66e09a2bc50aaca1059081d0c
#
_entry.id   af3e65d66e09a2bc50aaca1059081d0c
#
_cell.length_a   1.000
_cell.length_b   1.000
_cell.length_c   1.000
_cell.angle_alpha   90.00
_cell.angle_beta   90.00
_cell.angle_gamma   90.00
#
_symmetry.space_group_name_H-M   'P 1'
#
loop_
_entity.id
_entity.type
_entity.pdbx_description
1 polymer ?
#
loop_
_entity_poly.entity_id
_entity_poly.type
_entity_poly.pdbx_seq_one_letter_code
_entity_poly.pdbx_strand_id
1 'polypeptide(L)'
;MDMVNAVNLKKYYVTDTYEVRALDGVSLTAEEGEFLAVVGTSGSGKTTLLNMLGGLDVPDFGGVWIRGISLKDLGREERTVFRRRNIGFVFQQYNLIPSLSVYENIVLPLRLDGQCLDEPFFEEITDLLGLSDKLDRLPGTLSGGQQQRTAIARAMLTKPAVLLADEPTGNLDSVIGMEVTGLLRSCAFRFHQTVIVVTHQEEVAQMADRIIRMSDGRICDTAAGFTQEV
;
A
#
# COMPACT_ATOMS: atom_id res chain seq x y z
N MET A 1 -1.81 14.98 11.82
CA MET A 1 -3.26 14.83 11.48
C MET A 1 -3.46 13.41 10.98
N ASP A 2 -4.53 12.73 11.41
CA ASP A 2 -4.78 11.35 10.95
C ASP A 2 -5.08 11.35 9.45
N MET A 3 -4.18 10.73 8.67
CA MET A 3 -4.37 10.51 7.24
C MET A 3 -5.35 9.37 7.00
N VAL A 4 -5.21 8.30 7.78
CA VAL A 4 -6.10 7.14 7.78
C VAL A 4 -6.63 6.93 9.19
N ASN A 5 -7.93 6.72 9.32
CA ASN A 5 -8.58 6.34 10.56
C ASN A 5 -9.54 5.17 10.28
N ALA A 6 -9.31 4.05 10.94
CA ALA A 6 -10.15 2.86 10.90
C ALA A 6 -10.70 2.59 12.30
N VAL A 7 -12.02 2.45 12.40
CA VAL A 7 -12.69 2.31 13.70
C VAL A 7 -13.55 1.06 13.73
N ASN A 8 -13.24 0.17 14.67
CA ASN A 8 -14.02 -1.03 14.99
C ASN A 8 -14.39 -1.87 13.76
N LEU A 9 -13.40 -2.09 12.87
CA LEU A 9 -13.62 -2.87 11.66
C LEU A 9 -13.91 -4.32 11.99
N LYS A 10 -15.04 -4.84 11.46
CA LYS A 10 -15.35 -6.26 11.47
C LYS A 10 -15.64 -6.72 10.05
N LYS A 11 -15.08 -7.89 9.70
CA LYS A 11 -15.35 -8.54 8.42
C LYS A 11 -15.43 -10.04 8.64
N TYR A 12 -16.58 -10.60 8.32
CA TYR A 12 -16.89 -12.02 8.50
C TYR A 12 -17.21 -12.65 7.15
N TYR A 13 -16.48 -13.71 6.82
CA TYR A 13 -16.78 -14.52 5.63
C TYR A 13 -17.49 -15.78 6.09
N VAL A 14 -18.75 -15.92 5.66
CA VAL A 14 -19.61 -17.06 6.01
C VAL A 14 -19.61 -18.02 4.83
N THR A 15 -19.27 -19.28 5.11
CA THR A 15 -19.44 -20.41 4.21
C THR A 15 -20.55 -21.32 4.74
N ASP A 16 -20.98 -22.28 3.97
CA ASP A 16 -22.06 -23.22 4.40
C ASP A 16 -21.72 -23.99 5.68
N THR A 17 -20.44 -24.08 6.06
CA THR A 17 -19.96 -24.92 7.15
C THR A 17 -19.28 -24.18 8.29
N TYR A 18 -18.77 -22.95 8.07
CA TYR A 18 -18.07 -22.18 9.09
C TYR A 18 -18.08 -20.68 8.82
N GLU A 19 -17.86 -19.90 9.87
CA GLU A 19 -17.65 -18.45 9.83
C GLU A 19 -16.17 -18.16 10.08
N VAL A 20 -15.56 -17.37 9.19
CA VAL A 20 -14.21 -16.82 9.37
C VAL A 20 -14.31 -15.34 9.76
N ARG A 21 -13.89 -15.01 10.96
CA ARG A 21 -13.80 -13.62 11.43
C ARG A 21 -12.46 -13.02 11.02
N ALA A 22 -12.38 -12.62 9.76
CA ALA A 22 -11.14 -12.10 9.18
C ALA A 22 -10.69 -10.78 9.85
N LEU A 23 -11.64 -9.95 10.29
CA LEU A 23 -11.42 -8.82 11.19
C LEU A 23 -12.47 -8.84 12.28
N ASP A 24 -12.06 -8.62 13.53
CA ASP A 24 -12.96 -8.63 14.68
C ASP A 24 -12.66 -7.49 15.68
N GLY A 25 -13.08 -6.27 15.30
CA GLY A 25 -12.94 -5.09 16.13
C GLY A 25 -11.60 -4.36 15.95
N VAL A 26 -11.02 -4.38 14.76
CA VAL A 26 -9.76 -3.69 14.45
C VAL A 26 -9.96 -2.18 14.40
N SER A 27 -9.16 -1.44 15.16
CA SER A 27 -9.09 0.03 15.09
C SER A 27 -7.64 0.45 14.98
N LEU A 28 -7.33 1.33 14.03
CA LEU A 28 -6.00 1.91 13.87
C LEU A 28 -6.08 3.31 13.24
N THR A 29 -5.04 4.10 13.47
CA THR A 29 -4.80 5.35 12.76
C THR A 29 -3.44 5.29 12.08
N ALA A 30 -3.27 6.06 11.01
CA ALA A 30 -1.96 6.40 10.46
C ALA A 30 -1.88 7.91 10.25
N GLU A 31 -0.80 8.51 10.72
CA GLU A 31 -0.57 9.95 10.59
C GLU A 31 -0.05 10.31 9.19
N GLU A 32 -0.14 11.59 8.85
CA GLU A 32 0.42 12.10 7.59
C GLU A 32 1.94 11.90 7.56
N GLY A 33 2.46 11.30 6.49
CA GLY A 33 3.87 10.99 6.32
C GLY A 33 4.38 9.79 7.12
N GLU A 34 3.52 9.12 7.90
CA GLU A 34 3.91 7.92 8.69
C GLU A 34 4.15 6.71 7.77
N PHE A 35 5.22 5.99 8.04
CA PHE A 35 5.46 4.64 7.51
C PHE A 35 5.05 3.62 8.57
N LEU A 36 3.86 3.04 8.43
CA LEU A 36 3.26 2.08 9.36
C LEU A 36 3.43 0.65 8.84
N ALA A 37 3.93 -0.26 9.67
CA ALA A 37 3.95 -1.69 9.37
C ALA A 37 2.85 -2.43 10.14
N VAL A 38 2.14 -3.33 9.46
CA VAL A 38 1.20 -4.28 10.07
C VAL A 38 1.76 -5.68 9.87
N VAL A 39 2.14 -6.34 10.95
CA VAL A 39 2.74 -7.67 10.94
C VAL A 39 1.82 -8.72 11.56
N GLY A 40 2.01 -9.96 11.17
CA GLY A 40 1.29 -11.10 11.71
C GLY A 40 1.47 -12.34 10.85
N THR A 41 1.09 -13.49 11.36
CA THR A 41 1.14 -14.76 10.66
C THR A 41 0.21 -14.79 9.43
N SER A 42 0.42 -15.74 8.54
CA SER A 42 -0.53 -15.98 7.43
C SER A 42 -1.93 -16.25 8.00
N GLY A 43 -2.96 -15.67 7.39
CA GLY A 43 -4.34 -15.80 7.85
C GLY A 43 -4.74 -14.88 9.02
N SER A 44 -3.85 -14.03 9.56
CA SER A 44 -4.17 -13.12 10.66
C SER A 44 -5.11 -11.96 10.29
N GLY A 45 -5.50 -11.80 9.02
CA GLY A 45 -6.44 -10.76 8.55
C GLY A 45 -5.79 -9.54 7.90
N LYS A 46 -4.45 -9.49 7.71
CA LYS A 46 -3.71 -8.32 7.17
C LYS A 46 -4.19 -7.88 5.79
N THR A 47 -4.26 -8.79 4.83
CA THR A 47 -4.76 -8.48 3.47
C THR A 47 -6.22 -8.02 3.51
N THR A 48 -7.05 -8.62 4.37
CA THR A 48 -8.43 -8.16 4.58
C THR A 48 -8.46 -6.74 5.13
N LEU A 49 -7.62 -6.43 6.12
CA LEU A 49 -7.49 -5.07 6.64
C LEU A 49 -7.09 -4.09 5.54
N LEU A 50 -6.06 -4.43 4.75
CA LEU A 50 -5.61 -3.59 3.65
C LEU A 50 -6.71 -3.34 2.61
N ASN A 51 -7.52 -4.36 2.29
CA ASN A 51 -8.67 -4.25 1.39
C ASN A 51 -9.74 -3.31 1.94
N MET A 52 -9.99 -3.33 3.26
CA MET A 52 -10.92 -2.38 3.91
C MET A 52 -10.37 -0.95 3.84
N LEU A 53 -9.09 -0.75 4.23
CA LEU A 53 -8.45 0.55 4.18
C LEU A 53 -8.42 1.11 2.75
N GLY A 54 -8.22 0.25 1.78
CA GLY A 54 -8.19 0.59 0.36
C GLY A 54 -9.58 0.74 -0.29
N GLY A 55 -10.66 0.47 0.42
CA GLY A 55 -12.01 0.50 -0.15
C GLY A 55 -12.23 -0.49 -1.30
N LEU A 56 -11.42 -1.57 -1.36
CA LEU A 56 -11.60 -2.68 -2.30
C LEU A 56 -12.75 -3.59 -1.85
N ASP A 57 -12.97 -3.68 -0.54
CA ASP A 57 -14.11 -4.35 0.05
C ASP A 57 -14.75 -3.45 1.13
N VAL A 58 -15.91 -3.84 1.65
CA VAL A 58 -16.69 -3.08 2.63
C VAL A 58 -16.71 -3.86 3.95
N PRO A 59 -16.42 -3.22 5.09
CA PRO A 59 -16.56 -3.88 6.39
C PRO A 59 -18.03 -4.13 6.72
N ASP A 60 -18.32 -5.22 7.44
CA ASP A 60 -19.67 -5.52 7.93
C ASP A 60 -20.05 -4.55 9.06
N PHE A 61 -19.07 -4.15 9.90
CA PHE A 61 -19.21 -3.14 10.94
C PHE A 61 -17.99 -2.22 10.97
N GLY A 62 -18.22 -1.02 11.53
CA GLY A 62 -17.18 0.00 11.61
C GLY A 62 -17.08 0.86 10.36
N GLY A 63 -15.96 1.54 10.20
CA GLY A 63 -15.73 2.42 9.05
C GLY A 63 -14.27 2.82 8.89
N VAL A 64 -13.95 3.30 7.70
CA VAL A 64 -12.64 3.81 7.31
C VAL A 64 -12.80 5.24 6.80
N TRP A 65 -11.95 6.12 7.27
CA TRP A 65 -11.82 7.51 6.84
C TRP A 65 -10.43 7.76 6.30
N ILE A 66 -10.33 8.40 5.15
CA ILE A 66 -9.07 8.86 4.56
C ILE A 66 -9.18 10.37 4.33
N ARG A 67 -8.26 11.14 4.88
CA ARG A 67 -8.36 12.62 4.91
C ARG A 67 -9.70 13.10 5.46
N GLY A 68 -10.27 12.43 6.44
CA GLY A 68 -11.56 12.75 7.03
C GLY A 68 -12.78 12.36 6.19
N ILE A 69 -12.59 11.80 4.98
CA ILE A 69 -13.69 11.35 4.10
C ILE A 69 -14.01 9.89 4.43
N SER A 70 -15.26 9.60 4.79
CA SER A 70 -15.76 8.25 5.08
C SER A 70 -15.93 7.45 3.78
N LEU A 71 -15.23 6.31 3.67
CA LEU A 71 -15.38 5.44 2.50
C LEU A 71 -16.76 4.77 2.44
N LYS A 72 -17.45 4.64 3.57
CA LYS A 72 -18.77 4.04 3.67
C LYS A 72 -19.85 4.94 3.05
N ASP A 73 -19.68 6.26 3.17
CA ASP A 73 -20.66 7.24 2.70
C ASP A 73 -20.57 7.50 1.19
N LEU A 74 -19.47 7.01 0.56
CA LEU A 74 -19.30 7.09 -0.89
C LEU A 74 -20.11 6.00 -1.61
N GLY A 75 -20.84 6.40 -2.65
CA GLY A 75 -21.45 5.48 -3.60
C GLY A 75 -20.37 4.66 -4.35
N ARG A 76 -20.80 3.61 -5.06
CA ARG A 76 -19.88 2.69 -5.75
C ARG A 76 -18.95 3.41 -6.75
N GLU A 77 -19.51 4.31 -7.55
CA GLU A 77 -18.75 5.08 -8.55
C GLU A 77 -17.82 6.10 -7.87
N GLU A 78 -18.34 6.84 -6.90
CA GLU A 78 -17.56 7.82 -6.13
C GLU A 78 -16.37 7.16 -5.41
N ARG A 79 -16.59 5.98 -4.82
CA ARG A 79 -15.52 5.19 -4.19
C ARG A 79 -14.44 4.76 -5.20
N THR A 80 -14.84 4.42 -6.42
CA THR A 80 -13.89 4.06 -7.49
C THR A 80 -13.04 5.26 -7.89
N VAL A 81 -13.64 6.44 -8.06
CA VAL A 81 -12.92 7.68 -8.34
C VAL A 81 -12.02 8.07 -7.16
N PHE A 82 -12.56 7.99 -5.94
CA PHE A 82 -11.81 8.29 -4.72
C PHE A 82 -10.56 7.42 -4.59
N ARG A 83 -10.69 6.10 -4.77
CA ARG A 83 -9.52 5.17 -4.75
C ARG A 83 -8.46 5.58 -5.76
N ARG A 84 -8.85 5.81 -7.00
CA ARG A 84 -7.91 6.19 -8.08
C ARG A 84 -7.08 7.41 -7.73
N ARG A 85 -7.66 8.38 -7.02
CA ARG A 85 -7.05 9.67 -6.71
C ARG A 85 -6.33 9.72 -5.36
N ASN A 86 -6.75 8.88 -4.40
CA ASN A 86 -6.31 9.00 -3.01
C ASN A 86 -5.58 7.78 -2.48
N ILE A 87 -5.60 6.64 -3.20
CA ILE A 87 -5.03 5.39 -2.69
C ILE A 87 -4.11 4.78 -3.75
N GLY A 88 -2.84 4.65 -3.42
CA GLY A 88 -1.88 3.88 -4.19
C GLY A 88 -1.82 2.44 -3.68
N PHE A 89 -1.78 1.47 -4.59
CA PHE A 89 -1.61 0.05 -4.22
C PHE A 89 -0.32 -0.51 -4.77
N VAL A 90 0.42 -1.22 -3.92
CA VAL A 90 1.59 -2.03 -4.26
C VAL A 90 1.29 -3.46 -3.83
N PHE A 91 1.24 -4.39 -4.77
CA PHE A 91 0.92 -5.80 -4.52
C PHE A 91 2.15 -6.69 -4.62
N GLN A 92 2.11 -7.84 -3.98
CA GLN A 92 3.13 -8.87 -4.05
C GLN A 92 3.40 -9.34 -5.50
N GLN A 93 2.38 -9.43 -6.35
CA GLN A 93 2.47 -9.88 -7.75
C GLN A 93 2.68 -8.74 -8.75
N TYR A 94 3.14 -7.56 -8.29
CA TYR A 94 3.42 -6.36 -9.09
C TYR A 94 2.20 -5.83 -9.88
N ASN A 95 1.35 -6.68 -10.43
CA ASN A 95 0.16 -6.37 -11.23
C ASN A 95 0.46 -5.35 -12.37
N LEU A 96 1.61 -5.51 -13.02
CA LEU A 96 1.93 -4.75 -14.22
C LEU A 96 1.19 -5.33 -15.43
N ILE A 97 0.80 -4.45 -16.35
CA ILE A 97 0.20 -4.87 -17.63
C ILE A 97 1.33 -5.30 -18.56
N PRO A 98 1.39 -6.59 -18.97
CA PRO A 98 2.56 -7.12 -19.66
C PRO A 98 2.80 -6.52 -21.05
N SER A 99 1.74 -6.02 -21.71
CA SER A 99 1.79 -5.41 -23.04
C SER A 99 2.13 -3.92 -23.03
N LEU A 100 2.22 -3.30 -21.86
CA LEU A 100 2.59 -1.91 -21.68
C LEU A 100 4.04 -1.81 -21.23
N SER A 101 4.75 -0.79 -21.71
CA SER A 101 6.10 -0.47 -21.25
C SER A 101 6.12 -0.06 -19.77
N VAL A 102 7.30 0.07 -19.18
CA VAL A 102 7.48 0.63 -17.83
C VAL A 102 6.83 2.02 -17.73
N TYR A 103 7.15 2.91 -18.67
CA TYR A 103 6.54 4.24 -18.74
C TYR A 103 5.02 4.17 -18.77
N GLU A 104 4.46 3.38 -19.68
CA GLU A 104 3.02 3.25 -19.84
C GLU A 104 2.33 2.67 -18.60
N ASN A 105 2.95 1.69 -17.93
CA ASN A 105 2.45 1.16 -16.65
C ASN A 105 2.43 2.24 -15.57
N ILE A 106 3.49 3.05 -15.45
CA ILE A 106 3.61 4.09 -14.43
C ILE A 106 2.56 5.18 -14.64
N VAL A 107 2.37 5.67 -15.87
CA VAL A 107 1.45 6.78 -16.17
C VAL A 107 -0.02 6.35 -16.31
N LEU A 108 -0.30 5.05 -16.37
CA LEU A 108 -1.64 4.51 -16.59
C LEU A 108 -2.73 5.09 -15.67
N PRO A 109 -2.53 5.19 -14.34
CA PRO A 109 -3.56 5.74 -13.45
C PRO A 109 -3.93 7.18 -13.79
N LEU A 110 -2.97 8.03 -14.16
CA LEU A 110 -3.21 9.41 -14.57
C LEU A 110 -4.00 9.46 -15.89
N ARG A 111 -3.62 8.64 -16.88
CA ARG A 111 -4.34 8.56 -18.16
C ARG A 111 -5.80 8.13 -17.98
N LEU A 112 -6.06 7.15 -17.10
CA LEU A 112 -7.41 6.69 -16.78
C LEU A 112 -8.26 7.74 -16.06
N ASP A 113 -7.63 8.69 -15.38
CA ASP A 113 -8.30 9.81 -14.69
C ASP A 113 -8.32 11.10 -15.51
N GLY A 114 -7.75 11.10 -16.72
CA GLY A 114 -7.67 12.27 -17.59
C GLY A 114 -6.77 13.38 -17.04
N GLN A 115 -5.82 13.04 -16.17
CA GLN A 115 -4.88 13.99 -15.58
C GLN A 115 -3.62 14.12 -16.45
N CYS A 116 -3.02 15.32 -16.41
CA CYS A 116 -1.74 15.57 -17.05
C CYS A 116 -0.60 15.01 -16.19
N LEU A 117 0.47 14.59 -16.86
CA LEU A 117 1.70 14.17 -16.22
C LEU A 117 2.43 15.39 -15.63
N ASP A 118 2.85 15.29 -14.38
CA ASP A 118 3.81 16.19 -13.73
C ASP A 118 5.21 15.64 -14.07
N GLU A 119 5.79 16.13 -15.16
CA GLU A 119 7.08 15.64 -15.69
C GLU A 119 8.21 15.73 -14.65
N PRO A 120 8.41 16.86 -13.92
CA PRO A 120 9.43 16.93 -12.87
C PRO A 120 9.27 15.86 -11.79
N PHE A 121 8.05 15.59 -11.34
CA PHE A 121 7.78 14.57 -10.34
C PHE A 121 7.97 13.15 -10.88
N PHE A 122 7.60 12.93 -12.15
CA PHE A 122 7.83 11.66 -12.83
C PHE A 122 9.33 11.35 -12.94
N GLU A 123 10.13 12.32 -13.40
CA GLU A 123 11.58 12.18 -13.50
C GLU A 123 12.20 11.88 -12.13
N GLU A 124 11.82 12.66 -11.10
CA GLU A 124 12.34 12.50 -9.75
C GLU A 124 12.05 11.11 -9.16
N ILE A 125 10.82 10.59 -9.36
CA ILE A 125 10.42 9.29 -8.84
C ILE A 125 11.10 8.14 -9.60
N THR A 126 11.21 8.27 -10.92
CA THR A 126 11.87 7.23 -11.75
C THR A 126 13.36 7.17 -11.53
N ASP A 127 14.01 8.31 -11.30
CA ASP A 127 15.42 8.37 -10.91
C ASP A 127 15.67 7.73 -9.55
N LEU A 128 14.88 8.11 -8.54
CA LEU A 128 14.99 7.56 -7.19
C LEU A 128 14.81 6.04 -7.17
N LEU A 129 13.92 5.51 -8.02
CA LEU A 129 13.66 4.07 -8.13
C LEU A 129 14.58 3.36 -9.14
N GLY A 130 15.51 4.07 -9.79
CA GLY A 130 16.47 3.51 -10.75
C GLY A 130 15.80 2.92 -11.98
N LEU A 131 14.79 3.61 -12.54
CA LEU A 131 13.99 3.18 -13.68
C LEU A 131 14.22 4.01 -14.95
N SER A 132 14.94 5.14 -14.87
CA SER A 132 15.06 6.13 -15.95
C SER A 132 15.60 5.56 -17.27
N ASP A 133 16.51 4.56 -17.20
CA ASP A 133 17.07 3.86 -18.37
C ASP A 133 16.23 2.65 -18.83
N LYS A 134 15.04 2.43 -18.26
CA LYS A 134 14.20 1.24 -18.48
C LYS A 134 12.78 1.56 -18.94
N LEU A 135 12.46 2.84 -19.15
CA LEU A 135 11.11 3.32 -19.40
C LEU A 135 10.44 2.66 -20.62
N ASP A 136 11.22 2.34 -21.67
CA ASP A 136 10.72 1.70 -22.89
C ASP A 136 10.65 0.17 -22.82
N ARG A 137 11.12 -0.44 -21.70
CA ARG A 137 11.15 -1.89 -21.55
C ARG A 137 9.77 -2.45 -21.19
N LEU A 138 9.49 -3.68 -21.61
CA LEU A 138 8.31 -4.43 -21.19
C LEU A 138 8.56 -5.14 -19.85
N PRO A 139 7.54 -5.31 -19.01
CA PRO A 139 7.67 -5.97 -17.71
C PRO A 139 8.37 -7.33 -17.72
N GLY A 140 8.10 -8.16 -18.74
CA GLY A 140 8.71 -9.48 -18.87
C GLY A 140 10.23 -9.48 -19.10
N THR A 141 10.85 -8.34 -19.40
CA THR A 141 12.31 -8.18 -19.56
C THR A 141 12.99 -7.65 -18.31
N LEU A 142 12.23 -7.37 -17.25
CA LEU A 142 12.72 -6.81 -15.98
C LEU A 142 12.93 -7.89 -14.92
N SER A 143 13.89 -7.68 -14.01
CA SER A 143 13.99 -8.48 -12.79
C SER A 143 12.77 -8.24 -11.88
N GLY A 144 12.50 -9.15 -10.93
CA GLY A 144 11.42 -9.00 -9.96
C GLY A 144 11.50 -7.68 -9.18
N GLY A 145 12.69 -7.29 -8.71
CA GLY A 145 12.90 -6.02 -8.03
C GLY A 145 12.62 -4.81 -8.91
N GLN A 146 12.97 -4.87 -10.22
CA GLN A 146 12.66 -3.80 -11.18
C GLN A 146 11.15 -3.70 -11.45
N GLN A 147 10.46 -4.84 -11.55
CA GLN A 147 9.00 -4.87 -11.67
C GLN A 147 8.33 -4.27 -10.44
N GLN A 148 8.81 -4.61 -9.24
CA GLN A 148 8.27 -4.05 -8.00
C GLN A 148 8.52 -2.54 -7.90
N ARG A 149 9.70 -2.07 -8.25
CA ARG A 149 10.00 -0.62 -8.32
C ARG A 149 9.09 0.10 -9.31
N THR A 150 8.77 -0.53 -10.45
CA THR A 150 7.79 -0.01 -11.41
C THR A 150 6.38 0.08 -10.81
N ALA A 151 5.95 -0.94 -10.04
CA ALA A 151 4.67 -0.93 -9.35
C ALA A 151 4.60 0.17 -8.27
N ILE A 152 5.70 0.41 -7.55
CA ILE A 152 5.82 1.52 -6.59
C ILE A 152 5.72 2.87 -7.31
N ALA A 153 6.46 3.09 -8.40
CA ALA A 153 6.39 4.32 -9.18
C ALA A 153 4.96 4.59 -9.67
N ARG A 154 4.29 3.58 -10.23
CA ARG A 154 2.89 3.67 -10.66
C ARG A 154 1.95 4.07 -9.53
N ALA A 155 2.12 3.48 -8.36
CA ALA A 155 1.26 3.75 -7.21
C ALA A 155 1.46 5.15 -6.63
N MET A 156 2.68 5.69 -6.71
CA MET A 156 3.04 7.00 -6.17
C MET A 156 2.75 8.16 -7.13
N LEU A 157 2.71 7.91 -8.45
CA LEU A 157 2.61 8.97 -9.45
C LEU A 157 1.34 9.82 -9.32
N THR A 158 0.26 9.25 -8.82
CA THR A 158 -1.00 9.98 -8.55
C THR A 158 -0.94 10.85 -7.29
N LYS A 159 0.19 10.88 -6.57
CA LYS A 159 0.35 11.58 -5.28
C LYS A 159 -0.78 11.23 -4.30
N PRO A 160 -0.99 9.92 -4.02
CA PRO A 160 -2.13 9.48 -3.23
C PRO A 160 -2.03 9.95 -1.78
N ALA A 161 -3.16 10.01 -1.06
CA ALA A 161 -3.18 10.27 0.37
C ALA A 161 -2.45 9.18 1.16
N VAL A 162 -2.63 7.93 0.74
CA VAL A 162 -2.00 6.76 1.37
C VAL A 162 -1.55 5.75 0.33
N LEU A 163 -0.37 5.17 0.55
CA LEU A 163 0.16 4.03 -0.19
C LEU A 163 -0.07 2.77 0.65
N LEU A 164 -0.77 1.80 0.09
CA LEU A 164 -1.05 0.51 0.71
C LEU A 164 -0.22 -0.58 0.03
N ALA A 165 0.65 -1.24 0.77
CA ALA A 165 1.55 -2.26 0.24
C ALA A 165 1.25 -3.63 0.87
N ASP A 166 0.83 -4.60 0.04
CA ASP A 166 0.53 -5.97 0.45
C ASP A 166 1.71 -6.88 0.12
N GLU A 167 2.45 -7.29 1.13
CA GLU A 167 3.64 -8.17 1.03
C GLU A 167 4.58 -7.73 -0.13
N PRO A 168 5.03 -6.46 -0.17
CA PRO A 168 5.68 -5.88 -1.36
C PRO A 168 7.00 -6.57 -1.74
N THR A 169 7.54 -7.41 -0.87
CA THR A 169 8.81 -8.13 -1.06
C THR A 169 8.64 -9.65 -1.08
N GLY A 170 7.40 -10.14 -0.96
CA GLY A 170 7.14 -11.57 -0.80
C GLY A 170 7.55 -12.47 -1.98
N ASN A 171 7.78 -11.89 -3.17
CA ASN A 171 8.27 -12.61 -4.37
C ASN A 171 9.75 -12.32 -4.69
N LEU A 172 10.47 -11.64 -3.79
CA LEU A 172 11.87 -11.27 -3.96
C LEU A 172 12.74 -12.05 -2.99
N ASP A 173 14.00 -12.25 -3.36
CA ASP A 173 14.98 -12.71 -2.39
C ASP A 173 15.23 -11.64 -1.31
N SER A 174 15.78 -12.03 -0.17
CA SER A 174 15.91 -11.17 1.00
C SER A 174 16.74 -9.89 0.73
N VAL A 175 17.79 -9.99 -0.09
CA VAL A 175 18.68 -8.84 -0.38
C VAL A 175 17.92 -7.81 -1.24
N ILE A 176 17.33 -8.26 -2.33
CA ILE A 176 16.55 -7.38 -3.22
C ILE A 176 15.31 -6.86 -2.50
N GLY A 177 14.67 -7.67 -1.65
CA GLY A 177 13.54 -7.28 -0.84
C GLY A 177 13.86 -6.11 0.09
N MET A 178 15.00 -6.17 0.78
CA MET A 178 15.47 -5.08 1.65
C MET A 178 15.82 -3.81 0.86
N GLU A 179 16.45 -3.96 -0.33
CA GLU A 179 16.71 -2.82 -1.21
C GLU A 179 15.41 -2.12 -1.63
N VAL A 180 14.41 -2.88 -2.09
CA VAL A 180 13.10 -2.34 -2.50
C VAL A 180 12.37 -1.69 -1.33
N THR A 181 12.44 -2.27 -0.13
CA THR A 181 11.85 -1.67 1.07
C THR A 181 12.55 -0.36 1.43
N GLY A 182 13.87 -0.31 1.35
CA GLY A 182 14.67 0.90 1.57
C GLY A 182 14.29 2.02 0.59
N LEU A 183 14.09 1.68 -0.69
CA LEU A 183 13.62 2.63 -1.69
C LEU A 183 12.20 3.12 -1.38
N LEU A 184 11.28 2.23 -1.00
CA LEU A 184 9.92 2.60 -0.59
C LEU A 184 9.94 3.54 0.63
N ARG A 185 10.79 3.25 1.62
CA ARG A 185 11.00 4.12 2.79
C ARG A 185 11.56 5.49 2.37
N SER A 186 12.55 5.51 1.49
CA SER A 186 13.14 6.75 0.96
C SER A 186 12.11 7.59 0.21
N CYS A 187 11.25 6.96 -0.59
CA CYS A 187 10.13 7.62 -1.25
C CYS A 187 9.15 8.21 -0.23
N ALA A 188 8.78 7.43 0.79
CA ALA A 188 7.86 7.87 1.85
C ALA A 188 8.39 9.12 2.54
N PHE A 189 9.66 9.10 2.93
CA PHE A 189 10.31 10.25 3.58
C PHE A 189 10.42 11.47 2.66
N ARG A 190 10.95 11.28 1.44
CA ARG A 190 11.22 12.37 0.50
C ARG A 190 9.96 13.10 0.05
N PHE A 191 8.87 12.35 -0.18
CA PHE A 191 7.61 12.90 -0.67
C PHE A 191 6.56 13.09 0.42
N HIS A 192 6.95 12.92 1.69
CA HIS A 192 6.04 12.99 2.85
C HIS A 192 4.80 12.12 2.67
N GLN A 193 5.02 10.90 2.13
CA GLN A 193 3.97 9.97 1.75
C GLN A 193 3.60 9.07 2.93
N THR A 194 2.32 9.02 3.30
CA THR A 194 1.82 8.01 4.25
C THR A 194 1.84 6.64 3.61
N VAL A 195 2.47 5.66 4.27
CA VAL A 195 2.59 4.28 3.79
C VAL A 195 2.09 3.33 4.86
N ILE A 196 1.24 2.38 4.47
CA ILE A 196 0.87 1.22 5.31
C ILE A 196 1.34 -0.03 4.58
N VAL A 197 2.31 -0.73 5.17
CA VAL A 197 2.81 -2.00 4.63
C VAL A 197 2.31 -3.15 5.48
N VAL A 198 1.74 -4.18 4.86
CA VAL A 198 1.46 -5.45 5.54
C VAL A 198 2.51 -6.48 5.14
N THR A 199 3.07 -7.18 6.10
CA THR A 199 4.13 -8.15 5.87
C THR A 199 4.19 -9.20 7.00
N HIS A 200 4.83 -10.32 6.72
CA HIS A 200 5.24 -11.30 7.72
C HIS A 200 6.76 -11.25 8.00
N GLN A 201 7.50 -10.36 7.30
CA GLN A 201 8.95 -10.20 7.43
C GLN A 201 9.24 -9.14 8.50
N GLU A 202 9.89 -9.53 9.60
CA GLU A 202 10.21 -8.64 10.71
C GLU A 202 11.21 -7.55 10.29
N GLU A 203 12.17 -7.88 9.41
CA GLU A 203 13.17 -6.95 8.90
C GLU A 203 12.53 -5.77 8.13
N VAL A 204 11.48 -6.05 7.35
CA VAL A 204 10.70 -5.03 6.65
C VAL A 204 9.95 -4.15 7.65
N ALA A 205 9.37 -4.77 8.68
CA ALA A 205 8.63 -4.07 9.71
C ALA A 205 9.52 -3.13 10.55
N GLN A 206 10.76 -3.53 10.82
CA GLN A 206 11.72 -2.71 11.56
C GLN A 206 12.09 -1.40 10.84
N MET A 207 11.82 -1.27 9.55
CA MET A 207 12.02 -0.02 8.80
C MET A 207 10.85 0.98 8.99
N ALA A 208 9.77 0.58 9.64
CA ALA A 208 8.60 1.43 9.88
C ALA A 208 8.78 2.34 11.10
N ASP A 209 8.04 3.46 11.12
CA ASP A 209 7.99 4.37 12.28
C ASP A 209 7.23 3.73 13.44
N ARG A 210 6.24 2.89 13.11
CA ARG A 210 5.40 2.16 14.08
C ARG A 210 5.00 0.80 13.52
N ILE A 211 4.90 -0.16 14.43
CA ILE A 211 4.54 -1.55 14.11
C ILE A 211 3.26 -1.92 14.84
N ILE A 212 2.29 -2.44 14.11
CA ILE A 212 1.06 -3.03 14.64
C ILE A 212 1.12 -4.54 14.43
N ARG A 213 0.87 -5.31 15.49
CA ARG A 213 0.83 -6.77 15.43
C ARG A 213 -0.61 -7.27 15.38
N MET A 214 -0.90 -8.13 14.41
CA MET A 214 -2.22 -8.75 14.25
C MET A 214 -2.15 -10.26 14.45
N SER A 215 -3.15 -10.79 15.16
CA SER A 215 -3.44 -12.23 15.27
C SER A 215 -4.95 -12.44 15.28
N ASP A 216 -5.43 -13.46 14.56
CA ASP A 216 -6.82 -13.90 14.56
C ASP A 216 -7.83 -12.74 14.34
N GLY A 217 -7.52 -11.88 13.38
CA GLY A 217 -8.38 -10.74 13.02
C GLY A 217 -8.40 -9.58 14.02
N ARG A 218 -7.49 -9.55 15.00
CA ARG A 218 -7.41 -8.51 16.03
C ARG A 218 -6.01 -7.91 16.11
N ILE A 219 -5.93 -6.67 16.58
CA ILE A 219 -4.66 -6.05 16.98
C ILE A 219 -4.33 -6.58 18.38
N CYS A 220 -3.14 -7.19 18.54
CA CYS A 220 -2.67 -7.71 19.81
C CYS A 220 -1.57 -6.87 20.44
N ASP A 221 -0.84 -6.06 19.66
CA ASP A 221 0.23 -5.21 20.15
C ASP A 221 0.48 -4.02 19.21
N THR A 222 1.02 -2.93 19.75
CA THR A 222 1.48 -1.75 19.01
C THR A 222 2.80 -1.29 19.62
N ALA A 223 3.87 -1.30 18.81
CA ALA A 223 5.20 -0.90 19.25
C ALA A 223 5.73 0.27 18.38
N ALA A 224 6.58 1.13 18.98
CA ALA A 224 7.37 2.08 18.20
C ALA A 224 8.37 1.29 17.33
N GLY A 225 8.50 1.70 16.07
CA GLY A 225 9.47 1.16 15.14
C GLY A 225 10.78 1.94 15.19
N PHE A 226 11.40 2.12 14.02
CA PHE A 226 12.67 2.80 13.85
C PHE A 226 12.54 4.30 14.19
N THR A 227 13.21 4.76 15.23
CA THR A 227 13.40 6.18 15.52
C THR A 227 14.72 6.60 14.85
N GLN A 228 14.67 7.39 13.78
CA GLN A 228 15.86 8.12 13.35
C GLN A 228 16.20 9.13 14.45
N GLU A 229 17.30 8.94 15.15
CA GLU A 229 17.94 10.05 15.86
C GLU A 229 18.44 11.04 14.81
N VAL A 230 17.94 12.25 14.90
CA VAL A 230 18.27 13.41 14.04
C VAL A 230 19.66 13.91 14.39
#